data_1a8487460f82c90c75668a50268a488e
#
_entry.id   1a8487460f82c90c75668a50268a488e
#
_cell.length_a   1.000
_cell.length_b   1.000
_cell.length_c   1.000
_cell.angle_alpha   90.00
_cell.angle_beta   90.00
_cell.angle_gamma   90.00
#
_symmetry.space_group_name_H-M   'P 1'
#
loop_
_entity.id
_entity.type
_entity.pdbx_description
1 polymer ?
#
loop_
_entity_poly.entity_id
_entity_poly.type
_entity_poly.pdbx_seq_one_letter_code
_entity_poly.pdbx_strand_id
1 'polypeptide(L)'
;EIQQKGFERSLPAGFLVYPVSQAADITAFRATHVPVGEDQLPMLEQTNEIVRRFNALVGKEVLTECQPILSDTGRLPGIDGKAKMSKSLGNTIELGMSADEIKQAVFAMYTDPNHLKVSDPGLVEGNTVFAYLDAFHPDKALVAEMKAHYQRGGLGDMRCKQVLNDCLQTLLAPMRERRQ
;
A
#
# COMPACT_ATOMS: atom_id res chain seq x y z
N GLU A 1 5.76 -8.53 -17.19
CA GLU A 1 5.35 -9.59 -16.26
C GLU A 1 5.69 -11.00 -16.76
N ILE A 2 5.39 -11.37 -18.02
CA ILE A 2 5.68 -12.70 -18.58
C ILE A 2 7.16 -13.07 -18.41
N GLN A 3 8.08 -12.16 -18.77
CA GLN A 3 9.52 -12.34 -18.59
C GLN A 3 9.93 -12.40 -17.12
N GLN A 4 9.39 -11.52 -16.29
CA GLN A 4 9.69 -11.47 -14.86
C GLN A 4 9.26 -12.73 -14.09
N LYS A 5 8.20 -13.41 -14.55
CA LYS A 5 7.68 -14.64 -13.94
C LYS A 5 8.20 -15.93 -14.60
N GLY A 6 9.07 -15.82 -15.59
CA GLY A 6 9.66 -16.98 -16.26
C GLY A 6 8.68 -17.80 -17.11
N PHE A 7 7.57 -17.19 -17.54
CA PHE A 7 6.54 -17.87 -18.35
C PHE A 7 6.85 -17.91 -19.86
N GLU A 8 8.08 -17.64 -20.25
CA GLU A 8 8.47 -17.58 -21.67
C GLU A 8 8.21 -18.86 -22.45
N ARG A 9 8.27 -20.03 -21.78
CA ARG A 9 8.09 -21.34 -22.41
C ARG A 9 6.71 -21.98 -22.14
N SER A 10 5.99 -21.52 -21.17
CA SER A 10 4.67 -22.07 -20.81
C SER A 10 3.86 -21.01 -20.07
N LEU A 11 2.87 -20.44 -20.75
CA LEU A 11 1.97 -19.46 -20.16
C LEU A 11 0.76 -20.18 -19.55
N PRO A 12 0.57 -20.15 -18.22
CA PRO A 12 -0.59 -20.78 -17.60
C PRO A 12 -1.90 -20.17 -18.12
N ALA A 13 -2.90 -21.01 -18.41
CA ALA A 13 -4.20 -20.55 -18.88
C ALA A 13 -4.83 -19.54 -17.90
N GLY A 14 -4.70 -19.76 -16.59
CA GLY A 14 -5.18 -18.85 -15.56
C GLY A 14 -4.60 -17.44 -15.66
N PHE A 15 -3.36 -17.29 -16.13
CA PHE A 15 -2.75 -15.98 -16.35
C PHE A 15 -3.42 -15.20 -17.49
N LEU A 16 -3.95 -15.90 -18.50
CA LEU A 16 -4.68 -15.28 -19.62
C LEU A 16 -6.14 -15.00 -19.29
N VAL A 17 -6.75 -15.83 -18.43
CA VAL A 17 -8.22 -15.80 -18.21
C VAL A 17 -8.60 -15.02 -16.97
N TYR A 18 -7.70 -14.78 -16.00
CA TYR A 18 -8.05 -14.08 -14.76
C TYR A 18 -8.69 -12.70 -14.97
N PRO A 19 -8.32 -11.91 -16.00
CA PRO A 19 -8.98 -10.60 -16.19
C PRO A 19 -10.46 -10.72 -16.52
N VAL A 20 -10.84 -11.80 -17.24
CA VAL A 20 -12.24 -12.10 -17.55
C VAL A 20 -13.00 -12.54 -16.29
N SER A 21 -12.37 -13.37 -15.45
CA SER A 21 -12.93 -13.77 -14.16
C SER A 21 -13.15 -12.57 -13.25
N GLN A 22 -12.15 -11.69 -13.16
CA GLN A 22 -12.26 -10.46 -12.36
C GLN A 22 -13.39 -9.53 -12.87
N ALA A 23 -13.54 -9.40 -14.18
CA ALA A 23 -14.65 -8.66 -14.77
C ALA A 23 -16.00 -9.29 -14.42
N ALA A 24 -16.10 -10.61 -14.42
CA ALA A 24 -17.30 -11.32 -14.01
C ALA A 24 -17.64 -11.10 -12.54
N ASP A 25 -16.65 -11.14 -11.65
CA ASP A 25 -16.84 -10.87 -10.23
C ASP A 25 -17.36 -9.45 -9.97
N ILE A 26 -16.84 -8.45 -10.67
CA ILE A 26 -17.28 -7.05 -10.55
C ILE A 26 -18.71 -6.88 -11.08
N THR A 27 -19.00 -7.40 -12.26
CA THR A 27 -20.28 -7.20 -12.95
C THR A 27 -21.42 -8.01 -12.35
N ALA A 28 -21.15 -9.21 -11.79
CA ALA A 28 -22.13 -10.05 -11.11
C ALA A 28 -22.78 -9.34 -9.92
N PHE A 29 -22.04 -8.53 -9.20
CA PHE A 29 -22.53 -7.74 -8.08
C PHE A 29 -23.02 -6.33 -8.48
N ARG A 30 -22.96 -5.98 -9.78
CA ARG A 30 -23.26 -4.63 -10.26
C ARG A 30 -22.50 -3.56 -9.49
N ALA A 31 -21.22 -3.83 -9.18
CA ALA A 31 -20.37 -2.92 -8.42
C ALA A 31 -20.16 -1.62 -9.23
N THR A 32 -20.51 -0.49 -8.63
CA THR A 32 -20.28 0.84 -9.21
C THR A 32 -18.92 1.43 -8.81
N HIS A 33 -18.37 0.98 -7.66
CA HIS A 33 -17.09 1.42 -7.13
C HIS A 33 -16.31 0.22 -6.65
N VAL A 34 -15.02 0.15 -7.04
CA VAL A 34 -14.14 -0.98 -6.70
C VAL A 34 -12.87 -0.44 -6.04
N PRO A 35 -12.63 -0.71 -4.74
CA PRO A 35 -11.38 -0.36 -4.08
C PRO A 35 -10.24 -1.18 -4.69
N VAL A 36 -9.25 -0.51 -5.26
CA VAL A 36 -8.12 -1.16 -5.95
C VAL A 36 -6.82 -0.39 -5.77
N GLY A 37 -5.69 -1.07 -5.98
CA GLY A 37 -4.41 -0.42 -6.22
C GLY A 37 -4.30 0.08 -7.67
N GLU A 38 -3.38 1.00 -7.92
CA GLU A 38 -3.16 1.59 -9.25
C GLU A 38 -2.84 0.55 -10.33
N ASP A 39 -2.21 -0.56 -9.95
CA ASP A 39 -1.88 -1.68 -10.84
C ASP A 39 -3.11 -2.42 -11.39
N GLN A 40 -4.29 -2.20 -10.80
CA GLN A 40 -5.56 -2.78 -11.22
C GLN A 40 -6.39 -1.89 -12.15
N LEU A 41 -5.97 -0.66 -12.39
CA LEU A 41 -6.69 0.25 -13.30
C LEU A 41 -6.89 -0.33 -14.71
N PRO A 42 -5.91 -1.01 -15.34
CA PRO A 42 -6.12 -1.65 -16.64
C PRO A 42 -7.21 -2.74 -16.59
N MET A 43 -7.36 -3.44 -15.47
CA MET A 43 -8.39 -4.49 -15.32
C MET A 43 -9.79 -3.89 -15.21
N LEU A 44 -9.93 -2.75 -14.53
CA LEU A 44 -11.21 -2.04 -14.45
C LEU A 44 -11.59 -1.46 -15.81
N GLU A 45 -10.64 -0.89 -16.55
CA GLU A 45 -10.91 -0.40 -17.90
C GLU A 45 -11.35 -1.53 -18.84
N GLN A 46 -10.68 -2.69 -18.78
CA GLN A 46 -11.11 -3.88 -19.52
C GLN A 46 -12.51 -4.33 -19.10
N THR A 47 -12.83 -4.29 -17.82
CA THR A 47 -14.19 -4.60 -17.32
C THR A 47 -15.21 -3.66 -17.94
N ASN A 48 -14.95 -2.35 -17.93
CA ASN A 48 -15.86 -1.35 -18.51
C ASN A 48 -16.00 -1.51 -20.03
N GLU A 49 -14.95 -1.90 -20.72
CA GLU A 49 -15.03 -2.22 -22.15
C GLU A 49 -15.96 -3.44 -22.41
N ILE A 50 -15.85 -4.47 -21.59
CA ILE A 50 -16.75 -5.64 -21.65
C ILE A 50 -18.19 -5.21 -21.40
N VAL A 51 -18.44 -4.37 -20.38
CA VAL A 51 -19.78 -3.83 -20.06
C VAL A 51 -20.36 -3.08 -21.25
N ARG A 52 -19.60 -2.13 -21.83
CA ARG A 52 -20.04 -1.34 -22.99
C ARG A 52 -20.39 -2.23 -24.19
N ARG A 53 -19.54 -3.21 -24.51
CA ARG A 53 -19.77 -4.14 -25.62
C ARG A 53 -20.98 -5.03 -25.37
N PHE A 54 -21.15 -5.55 -24.16
CA PHE A 54 -22.30 -6.37 -23.80
C PHE A 54 -23.61 -5.59 -23.93
N ASN A 55 -23.68 -4.39 -23.36
CA ASN A 55 -24.86 -3.53 -23.43
C ASN A 55 -25.22 -3.16 -24.88
N ALA A 56 -24.21 -2.89 -25.71
CA ALA A 56 -24.43 -2.62 -27.14
C ALA A 56 -24.97 -3.85 -27.88
N LEU A 57 -24.50 -5.04 -27.61
CA LEU A 57 -25.00 -6.30 -28.21
C LEU A 57 -26.43 -6.59 -27.82
N VAL A 58 -26.82 -6.32 -26.58
CA VAL A 58 -28.19 -6.56 -26.05
C VAL A 58 -29.14 -5.40 -26.41
N GLY A 59 -28.62 -4.27 -26.83
CA GLY A 59 -29.40 -3.08 -27.18
C GLY A 59 -30.01 -2.34 -25.99
N LYS A 60 -29.54 -2.59 -24.76
CA LYS A 60 -29.97 -1.92 -23.53
C LYS A 60 -28.91 -1.99 -22.46
N GLU A 61 -28.96 -1.09 -21.48
CA GLU A 61 -28.12 -1.11 -20.32
C GLU A 61 -28.51 -2.22 -19.34
N VAL A 62 -27.74 -3.31 -19.31
CA VAL A 62 -27.93 -4.45 -18.41
C VAL A 62 -26.84 -4.46 -17.34
N LEU A 63 -25.61 -4.20 -17.73
CA LEU A 63 -24.45 -4.12 -16.85
C LEU A 63 -24.08 -2.66 -16.61
N THR A 64 -23.49 -2.38 -15.45
CA THR A 64 -23.06 -1.04 -15.03
C THR A 64 -21.54 -0.93 -15.07
N GLU A 65 -21.00 0.17 -15.59
CA GLU A 65 -19.59 0.48 -15.50
C GLU A 65 -19.19 0.78 -14.07
N CYS A 66 -17.96 0.41 -13.70
CA CYS A 66 -17.39 0.64 -12.38
C CYS A 66 -16.30 1.72 -12.40
N GLN A 67 -16.11 2.35 -11.24
CA GLN A 67 -15.06 3.34 -11.02
C GLN A 67 -14.07 2.84 -9.95
N PRO A 68 -12.75 3.11 -10.10
CA PRO A 68 -11.78 2.77 -9.07
C PRO A 68 -11.92 3.69 -7.86
N ILE A 69 -11.78 3.12 -6.66
CA ILE A 69 -11.46 3.87 -5.45
C ILE A 69 -9.99 3.58 -5.14
N LEU A 70 -9.16 4.57 -5.37
CA LEU A 70 -7.73 4.48 -5.08
C LEU A 70 -7.45 4.94 -3.64
N SER A 71 -6.46 4.32 -3.02
CA SER A 71 -5.92 4.81 -1.75
C SER A 71 -5.00 6.01 -2.01
N ASP A 72 -5.04 7.00 -1.13
CA ASP A 72 -4.07 8.12 -1.13
C ASP A 72 -2.62 7.63 -0.92
N THR A 73 -2.47 6.43 -0.37
CA THR A 73 -1.19 5.75 -0.21
C THR A 73 -1.10 4.62 -1.24
N GLY A 74 -0.40 4.85 -2.34
CA GLY A 74 -0.32 3.88 -3.44
C GLY A 74 0.41 2.60 -3.04
N ARG A 75 1.66 2.69 -2.58
CA ARG A 75 2.48 1.53 -2.26
C ARG A 75 3.37 1.78 -1.04
N LEU A 76 3.28 0.91 -0.05
CA LEU A 76 4.19 0.93 1.09
C LEU A 76 5.49 0.18 0.79
N PRO A 77 6.65 0.79 1.08
CA PRO A 77 7.94 0.08 1.04
C PRO A 77 8.02 -0.94 2.17
N GLY A 78 8.86 -1.95 2.01
CA GLY A 78 9.28 -2.80 3.13
C GLY A 78 10.03 -2.00 4.19
N ILE A 79 10.11 -2.51 5.41
CA ILE A 79 10.81 -1.83 6.52
C ILE A 79 12.30 -1.57 6.21
N ASP A 80 12.87 -2.32 5.27
CA ASP A 80 14.24 -2.17 4.78
C ASP A 80 14.44 -0.98 3.80
N GLY A 81 13.36 -0.34 3.36
CA GLY A 81 13.38 0.79 2.43
C GLY A 81 13.85 0.46 1.00
N LYS A 82 14.16 -0.79 0.71
CA LYS A 82 14.77 -1.21 -0.57
C LYS A 82 13.82 -1.91 -1.51
N ALA A 83 12.96 -2.75 -0.97
CA ALA A 83 12.10 -3.61 -1.76
C ALA A 83 10.63 -3.40 -1.43
N LYS A 84 9.76 -3.91 -2.30
CA LYS A 84 8.34 -4.08 -1.99
C LYS A 84 8.20 -4.93 -0.72
N MET A 85 7.25 -4.55 0.13
CA MET A 85 6.84 -5.34 1.27
C MET A 85 6.52 -6.78 0.84
N SER A 86 7.16 -7.77 1.48
CA SER A 86 6.97 -9.18 1.17
C SER A 86 7.22 -10.04 2.39
N LYS A 87 6.30 -10.98 2.67
CA LYS A 87 6.47 -11.94 3.77
C LYS A 87 7.72 -12.81 3.59
N SER A 88 8.03 -13.21 2.36
CA SER A 88 9.20 -14.03 2.06
C SER A 88 10.54 -13.32 2.30
N LEU A 89 10.54 -11.99 2.31
CA LEU A 89 11.72 -11.17 2.60
C LEU A 89 11.81 -10.79 4.09
N GLY A 90 10.77 -11.06 4.88
CA GLY A 90 10.73 -10.69 6.29
C GLY A 90 10.76 -9.18 6.56
N ASN A 91 10.43 -8.36 5.56
CA ASN A 91 10.44 -6.90 5.62
C ASN A 91 9.06 -6.28 5.82
N THR A 92 8.14 -7.03 6.43
CA THR A 92 6.75 -6.64 6.67
C THR A 92 6.49 -6.31 8.14
N ILE A 93 5.47 -5.50 8.40
CA ILE A 93 4.78 -5.45 9.68
C ILE A 93 3.46 -6.18 9.51
N GLU A 94 3.31 -7.34 10.16
CA GLU A 94 2.09 -8.14 10.09
C GLU A 94 1.07 -7.66 11.11
N LEU A 95 -0.22 -7.68 10.75
CA LEU A 95 -1.32 -7.24 11.64
C LEU A 95 -1.42 -8.08 12.92
N GLY A 96 -0.88 -9.31 12.89
CA GLY A 96 -0.89 -10.21 14.02
C GLY A 96 0.34 -10.14 14.93
N MET A 97 1.32 -9.29 14.64
CA MET A 97 2.50 -9.11 15.49
C MET A 97 2.14 -8.58 16.88
N SER A 98 2.88 -9.02 17.88
CA SER A 98 2.82 -8.46 19.22
C SER A 98 3.28 -6.99 19.25
N ALA A 99 2.97 -6.29 20.34
CA ALA A 99 3.40 -4.91 20.51
C ALA A 99 4.94 -4.75 20.45
N ASP A 100 5.67 -5.71 21.02
CA ASP A 100 7.13 -5.68 21.03
C ASP A 100 7.74 -5.99 19.65
N GLU A 101 7.16 -6.93 18.89
CA GLU A 101 7.59 -7.23 17.52
C GLU A 101 7.37 -6.03 16.60
N ILE A 102 6.21 -5.34 16.71
CA ILE A 102 5.94 -4.11 15.95
C ILE A 102 6.96 -3.03 16.32
N LYS A 103 7.22 -2.83 17.60
CA LYS A 103 8.22 -1.88 18.07
C LYS A 103 9.61 -2.19 17.49
N GLN A 104 10.05 -3.43 17.57
CA GLN A 104 11.33 -3.85 16.98
C GLN A 104 11.39 -3.58 15.48
N ALA A 105 10.32 -3.92 14.73
CA ALA A 105 10.25 -3.69 13.30
C ALA A 105 10.31 -2.18 12.96
N VAL A 106 9.58 -1.33 13.69
CA VAL A 106 9.59 0.13 13.49
C VAL A 106 10.98 0.72 13.78
N PHE A 107 11.61 0.28 14.87
CA PHE A 107 12.93 0.81 15.24
C PHE A 107 14.04 0.30 14.31
N ALA A 108 13.83 -0.82 13.61
CA ALA A 108 14.70 -1.33 12.55
C ALA A 108 14.44 -0.70 11.17
N MET A 109 13.39 0.12 11.00
CA MET A 109 13.08 0.76 9.72
C MET A 109 14.24 1.58 9.18
N TYR A 110 14.41 1.51 7.86
CA TYR A 110 15.36 2.34 7.13
C TYR A 110 14.97 3.82 7.23
N THR A 111 15.98 4.65 7.48
CA THR A 111 15.92 6.10 7.48
C THR A 111 17.04 6.66 6.61
N ASP A 112 17.24 7.98 6.61
CA ASP A 112 18.33 8.59 5.85
C ASP A 112 19.71 8.23 6.44
N PRO A 113 20.58 7.52 5.71
CA PRO A 113 21.90 7.13 6.20
C PRO A 113 22.84 8.31 6.42
N ASN A 114 22.56 9.48 5.87
CA ASN A 114 23.37 10.69 6.03
C ASN A 114 22.95 11.53 7.25
N HIS A 115 21.78 11.26 7.83
CA HIS A 115 21.28 11.94 9.02
C HIS A 115 21.94 11.37 10.30
N LEU A 116 23.21 11.74 10.52
CA LEU A 116 24.02 11.18 11.62
C LEU A 116 23.78 11.87 12.97
N LYS A 117 23.47 13.16 12.95
CA LYS A 117 23.18 13.96 14.15
C LYS A 117 21.80 14.55 14.03
N VAL A 118 21.15 14.75 15.16
CA VAL A 118 19.82 15.39 15.22
C VAL A 118 19.80 16.78 14.58
N SER A 119 20.93 17.49 14.61
CA SER A 119 21.08 18.82 14.00
C SER A 119 21.22 18.80 12.48
N ASP A 120 21.55 17.64 11.91
CA ASP A 120 21.78 17.54 10.47
C ASP A 120 20.44 17.62 9.71
N PRO A 121 20.40 18.26 8.53
CA PRO A 121 19.26 18.18 7.64
C PRO A 121 19.06 16.73 7.17
N GLY A 122 17.82 16.23 7.24
CA GLY A 122 17.49 14.89 6.81
C GLY A 122 16.68 14.85 5.51
N LEU A 123 16.81 13.77 4.74
CA LEU A 123 16.06 13.51 3.52
C LEU A 123 14.78 12.74 3.86
N VAL A 124 13.63 13.31 3.51
CA VAL A 124 12.31 12.70 3.69
C VAL A 124 11.99 11.71 2.56
N GLU A 125 12.42 12.03 1.33
CA GLU A 125 12.22 11.16 0.18
C GLU A 125 12.93 9.81 0.38
N GLY A 126 12.21 8.72 0.18
CA GLY A 126 12.73 7.36 0.42
C GLY A 126 12.84 6.95 1.89
N ASN A 127 12.52 7.84 2.83
CA ASN A 127 12.50 7.52 4.25
C ASN A 127 11.25 6.71 4.59
N THR A 128 11.45 5.45 4.97
CA THR A 128 10.38 4.50 5.23
C THR A 128 9.46 4.94 6.38
N VAL A 129 10.01 5.57 7.41
CA VAL A 129 9.25 6.03 8.57
C VAL A 129 8.22 7.08 8.15
N PHE A 130 8.61 8.05 7.31
CA PHE A 130 7.69 9.07 6.83
C PHE A 130 6.66 8.51 5.85
N ALA A 131 7.02 7.52 5.03
CA ALA A 131 6.06 6.85 4.17
C ALA A 131 4.93 6.16 4.98
N TYR A 132 5.28 5.53 6.10
CA TYR A 132 4.29 4.93 7.00
C TYR A 132 3.52 5.97 7.82
N LEU A 133 4.14 7.06 8.25
CA LEU A 133 3.42 8.17 8.90
C LEU A 133 2.40 8.82 7.95
N ASP A 134 2.75 9.01 6.68
CA ASP A 134 1.81 9.49 5.65
C ASP A 134 0.62 8.55 5.48
N ALA A 135 0.87 7.25 5.51
CA ALA A 135 -0.18 6.25 5.33
C ALA A 135 -1.13 6.17 6.54
N PHE A 136 -0.57 6.13 7.75
CA PHE A 136 -1.31 5.68 8.93
C PHE A 136 -1.59 6.76 9.96
N HIS A 137 -0.79 7.85 10.02
CA HIS A 137 -1.02 8.86 11.05
C HIS A 137 -2.26 9.70 10.73
N PRO A 138 -3.23 9.83 11.67
CA PRO A 138 -4.46 10.56 11.41
C PRO A 138 -4.25 12.07 11.26
N ASP A 139 -3.27 12.64 11.99
CA ASP A 139 -2.93 14.06 11.93
C ASP A 139 -1.88 14.31 10.84
N LYS A 140 -2.37 14.67 9.65
CA LYS A 140 -1.52 14.99 8.50
C LYS A 140 -0.75 16.32 8.68
N ALA A 141 -1.27 17.25 9.47
CA ALA A 141 -0.60 18.51 9.75
C ALA A 141 0.65 18.28 10.62
N LEU A 142 0.53 17.44 11.65
CA LEU A 142 1.68 17.03 12.48
C LEU A 142 2.75 16.34 11.63
N VAL A 143 2.35 15.43 10.73
CA VAL A 143 3.32 14.72 9.85
C VAL A 143 4.03 15.72 8.93
N ALA A 144 3.32 16.70 8.37
CA ALA A 144 3.91 17.73 7.53
C ALA A 144 4.91 18.61 8.30
N GLU A 145 4.57 18.99 9.54
CA GLU A 145 5.49 19.74 10.44
C GLU A 145 6.74 18.90 10.77
N MET A 146 6.56 17.63 11.11
CA MET A 146 7.68 16.72 11.38
C MET A 146 8.61 16.61 10.18
N LYS A 147 8.10 16.48 8.96
CA LYS A 147 8.88 16.45 7.73
C LYS A 147 9.69 17.75 7.55
N ALA A 148 9.03 18.89 7.69
CA ALA A 148 9.69 20.18 7.59
C ALA A 148 10.78 20.35 8.66
N HIS A 149 10.54 19.87 9.89
CA HIS A 149 11.51 19.88 10.97
C HIS A 149 12.69 18.96 10.70
N TYR A 150 12.44 17.76 10.21
CA TYR A 150 13.48 16.78 9.84
C TYR A 150 14.38 17.32 8.71
N GLN A 151 13.79 17.96 7.69
CA GLN A 151 14.52 18.53 6.56
C GLN A 151 15.42 19.70 6.92
N ARG A 152 15.02 20.53 7.90
CA ARG A 152 15.86 21.66 8.36
C ARG A 152 16.87 21.28 9.45
N GLY A 153 16.82 20.06 9.96
CA GLY A 153 17.56 19.61 11.14
C GLY A 153 16.86 19.93 12.45
N GLY A 154 17.16 19.17 13.48
CA GLY A 154 16.61 19.31 14.82
C GLY A 154 15.63 18.22 15.24
N LEU A 155 15.23 17.31 14.33
CA LEU A 155 14.36 16.18 14.64
C LEU A 155 15.09 14.86 14.33
N GLY A 156 15.40 14.06 15.35
CA GLY A 156 16.10 12.79 15.18
C GLY A 156 15.20 11.63 14.76
N ASP A 157 15.78 10.65 14.06
CA ASP A 157 15.10 9.43 13.58
C ASP A 157 14.36 8.67 14.67
N MET A 158 14.98 8.56 15.85
CA MET A 158 14.37 7.84 16.98
C MET A 158 13.05 8.47 17.42
N ARG A 159 12.94 9.79 17.35
CA ARG A 159 11.69 10.48 17.68
C ARG A 159 10.62 10.23 16.61
N CYS A 160 10.99 10.24 15.33
CA CYS A 160 10.09 9.90 14.23
C CYS A 160 9.58 8.45 14.36
N LYS A 161 10.47 7.51 14.65
CA LYS A 161 10.14 6.09 14.89
C LYS A 161 9.22 5.91 16.10
N GLN A 162 9.44 6.68 17.17
CA GLN A 162 8.55 6.62 18.34
C GLN A 162 7.13 7.07 17.99
N VAL A 163 6.96 8.19 17.27
CA VAL A 163 5.64 8.66 16.84
C VAL A 163 4.95 7.62 15.96
N LEU A 164 5.69 7.01 15.02
CA LEU A 164 5.14 5.95 14.18
C LEU A 164 4.74 4.72 15.00
N ASN A 165 5.59 4.29 15.95
CA ASN A 165 5.27 3.16 16.82
C ASN A 165 3.97 3.41 17.59
N ASP A 166 3.81 4.58 18.20
CA ASP A 166 2.64 4.93 18.99
C ASP A 166 1.37 4.95 18.11
N CYS A 167 1.49 5.48 16.89
CA CYS A 167 0.43 5.44 15.89
C CYS A 167 0.02 4.00 15.54
N LEU A 168 0.99 3.13 15.21
CA LEU A 168 0.72 1.74 14.84
C LEU A 168 0.20 0.91 16.02
N GLN A 169 0.70 1.14 17.24
CA GLN A 169 0.15 0.48 18.43
C GLN A 169 -1.32 0.85 18.64
N THR A 170 -1.66 2.12 18.51
CA THR A 170 -3.05 2.59 18.64
C THR A 170 -3.96 1.97 17.58
N LEU A 171 -3.48 1.87 16.34
CA LEU A 171 -4.22 1.27 15.22
C LEU A 171 -4.42 -0.23 15.39
N LEU A 172 -3.37 -0.96 15.79
CA LEU A 172 -3.35 -2.42 15.76
C LEU A 172 -3.78 -3.08 17.07
N ALA A 173 -3.74 -2.38 18.22
CA ALA A 173 -4.15 -2.95 19.51
C ALA A 173 -5.59 -3.49 19.49
N PRO A 174 -6.61 -2.74 18.99
CA PRO A 174 -7.98 -3.25 18.97
C PRO A 174 -8.15 -4.46 18.02
N MET A 175 -7.33 -4.57 16.98
CA MET A 175 -7.36 -5.72 16.07
C MET A 175 -6.79 -6.96 16.75
N ARG A 176 -5.70 -6.82 17.51
CA ARG A 176 -5.11 -7.91 18.29
C ARG A 176 -6.06 -8.41 19.37
N GLU A 177 -6.68 -7.50 20.11
CA GLU A 177 -7.66 -7.84 21.17
C GLU A 177 -8.85 -8.64 20.64
N ARG A 178 -9.36 -8.29 19.45
CA ARG A 178 -10.48 -9.03 18.83
C ARG A 178 -10.09 -10.40 18.27
N ARG A 179 -8.80 -10.62 18.05
CA ARG A 179 -8.30 -11.89 17.50
C ARG A 179 -8.09 -12.95 18.60
N GLN A 180 -7.89 -12.54 19.84
CA GLN A 180 -7.76 -13.43 21.01
C GLN A 180 -9.13 -14.02 21.39
#